data_ab5bab81431c99483b903c97f365cb03
#
_entry.id   ab5bab81431c99483b903c97f365cb03
#
_cell.length_a   1.000
_cell.length_b   1.000
_cell.length_c   1.000
_cell.angle_alpha   90.00
_cell.angle_beta   90.00
_cell.angle_gamma   90.00
#
_symmetry.space_group_name_H-M   'P 1'
#
loop_
_entity.id
_entity.type
_entity.pdbx_description
1 polymer ?
#
loop_
_entity_poly.entity_id
_entity_poly.type
_entity_poly.pdbx_seq_one_letter_code
_entity_poly.pdbx_strand_id
1 'polypeptide(L)'
;VRRLVIWYRRNSAVTSLLDTATTSASAAGNVAESVGSIAGSVVTNAGSMAGQMLQPVMDPLRRLQTAEVGDDGLIDDSDRLWVAVDGMGGDHSPGEILEGSLQAIDRLPLRIRFVGETSRIMEAAETSGLTESLNNAINSGHLELIPSGPSVEMHEEATVVRRKRDASVNVAMDLVKRGDALAIYSAGNSGAVMASAIFRLGRLAGIDRPAIGALFPTKDPGQPVLVLDVGANMDCKPSYMHQFALLGNIYCRDVLQVDRPRIGLLNIGEEECKGNELALRTHELLREETRLHFAGNCEGRDVLSGEFDVVVCDGFTGNVLLKFLESVGSVLLGVLRAELPRGRRGKVGSAFLRSNLKRIKKRLDHAEHGGALLLGVNGICVIGHGSSKALSVVNALRLAHSAASHGVMDDLAELSKPAPLES
;
A
#
# COMPACT_ATOMS: atom_id res chain seq x y z
N VAL A 1 -17.19 29.18 9.42
CA VAL A 1 -18.46 29.93 9.51
C VAL A 1 -18.26 31.34 8.99
N ARG A 2 -17.27 32.16 9.44
CA ARG A 2 -17.07 33.55 8.95
C ARG A 2 -16.75 33.65 7.45
N ARG A 3 -16.03 32.71 6.83
CA ARG A 3 -15.77 32.70 5.37
C ARG A 3 -16.99 32.27 4.54
N LEU A 4 -17.86 31.42 5.08
CA LEU A 4 -19.13 31.02 4.44
C LEU A 4 -20.11 32.20 4.41
N VAL A 5 -20.16 33.00 5.46
CA VAL A 5 -21.00 34.21 5.56
C VAL A 5 -20.52 35.32 4.59
N ILE A 6 -19.19 35.41 4.37
CA ILE A 6 -18.61 36.37 3.41
C ILE A 6 -18.86 35.95 1.96
N TRP A 7 -18.84 34.65 1.67
CA TRP A 7 -19.18 34.13 0.35
C TRP A 7 -20.67 34.34 0.01
N TYR A 8 -21.56 34.15 1.00
CA TYR A 8 -23.01 34.38 0.86
C TYR A 8 -23.36 35.85 0.56
N ARG A 9 -22.59 36.84 1.05
CA ARG A 9 -22.78 38.26 0.81
C ARG A 9 -22.24 38.77 -0.55
N ARG A 10 -21.50 37.97 -1.29
CA ARG A 10 -20.93 38.36 -2.59
C ARG A 10 -21.68 37.86 -3.81
N ASN A 11 -22.73 37.06 -3.63
CA ASN A 11 -23.52 36.56 -4.75
C ASN A 11 -24.83 37.35 -4.87
N SER A 12 -24.82 38.39 -5.68
CA SER A 12 -25.92 39.35 -5.87
C SER A 12 -27.28 38.75 -6.33
N ALA A 13 -27.29 37.53 -6.86
CA ALA A 13 -28.48 36.81 -7.27
C ALA A 13 -29.31 36.24 -6.09
N VAL A 14 -28.69 36.03 -4.94
CA VAL A 14 -29.36 35.47 -3.73
C VAL A 14 -29.96 36.59 -2.88
N THR A 15 -29.36 37.77 -2.90
CA THR A 15 -29.85 38.97 -2.16
C THR A 15 -31.15 39.53 -2.76
N SER A 16 -31.30 39.46 -4.09
CA SER A 16 -32.51 39.95 -4.78
C SER A 16 -33.74 39.05 -4.53
N LEU A 17 -33.55 37.77 -4.25
CA LEU A 17 -34.64 36.82 -3.95
C LEU A 17 -35.14 36.92 -2.49
N LEU A 18 -34.31 37.37 -1.56
CA LEU A 18 -34.68 37.57 -0.17
C LEU A 18 -35.44 38.91 0.05
N ASP A 19 -35.08 39.95 -0.70
CA ASP A 19 -35.79 41.23 -0.64
C ASP A 19 -37.17 41.20 -1.26
N THR A 20 -37.41 40.29 -2.24
CA THR A 20 -38.76 40.10 -2.85
C THR A 20 -39.70 39.29 -1.94
N ALA A 21 -39.15 38.43 -1.07
CA ALA A 21 -39.94 37.59 -0.17
C ALA A 21 -40.45 38.34 1.11
N THR A 22 -39.83 39.47 1.46
CA THR A 22 -40.22 40.25 2.64
C THR A 22 -41.28 41.32 2.37
N THR A 23 -41.62 41.59 1.10
CA THR A 23 -42.57 42.66 0.72
C THR A 23 -43.99 42.16 0.42
N SER A 24 -44.28 40.84 0.46
CA SER A 24 -45.61 40.29 0.18
C SER A 24 -46.09 39.33 1.28
N ALA A 25 -46.28 39.86 2.50
CA ALA A 25 -46.85 39.11 3.63
C ALA A 25 -48.40 39.18 3.63
N SER A 26 -49.07 38.80 2.51
CA SER A 26 -50.53 38.67 2.50
C SER A 26 -51.11 37.51 1.68
N ALA A 27 -50.34 36.43 1.46
CA ALA A 27 -50.81 35.20 0.82
C ALA A 27 -50.20 33.96 1.47
N ALA A 28 -50.67 33.64 2.67
CA ALA A 28 -50.14 32.53 3.49
C ALA A 28 -50.48 31.12 2.98
N GLY A 29 -51.10 30.96 1.81
CA GLY A 29 -51.47 29.67 1.23
C GLY A 29 -50.48 29.10 0.21
N ASN A 30 -49.77 29.97 -0.55
CA ASN A 30 -48.91 29.52 -1.66
C ASN A 30 -47.43 29.49 -1.33
N VAL A 31 -47.02 29.95 -0.13
CA VAL A 31 -45.61 30.03 0.24
C VAL A 31 -45.09 28.65 0.67
N ALA A 32 -45.90 27.78 1.23
CA ALA A 32 -45.51 26.46 1.68
C ALA A 32 -45.17 25.51 0.50
N GLU A 33 -45.90 25.57 -0.62
CA GLU A 33 -45.62 24.77 -1.82
C GLU A 33 -44.37 25.29 -2.58
N SER A 34 -44.22 26.64 -2.65
CA SER A 34 -43.06 27.24 -3.30
C SER A 34 -41.76 27.02 -2.54
N VAL A 35 -41.78 27.04 -1.20
CA VAL A 35 -40.62 26.72 -0.36
C VAL A 35 -40.31 25.23 -0.41
N GLY A 36 -41.30 24.34 -0.49
CA GLY A 36 -41.08 22.89 -0.69
C GLY A 36 -40.46 22.59 -2.05
N SER A 37 -40.87 23.27 -3.12
CA SER A 37 -40.31 23.11 -4.47
C SER A 37 -38.88 23.65 -4.57
N ILE A 38 -38.57 24.79 -3.96
CA ILE A 38 -37.21 25.38 -3.93
C ILE A 38 -36.29 24.55 -3.04
N ALA A 39 -36.77 24.06 -1.90
CA ALA A 39 -35.97 23.15 -1.06
C ALA A 39 -35.72 21.82 -1.76
N GLY A 40 -36.68 21.27 -2.50
CA GLY A 40 -36.52 20.06 -3.31
C GLY A 40 -35.49 20.24 -4.44
N SER A 41 -35.53 21.36 -5.17
CA SER A 41 -34.59 21.63 -6.26
C SER A 41 -33.18 22.00 -5.79
N VAL A 42 -33.06 22.64 -4.62
CA VAL A 42 -31.74 22.91 -3.99
C VAL A 42 -31.12 21.64 -3.44
N VAL A 43 -31.93 20.72 -2.87
CA VAL A 43 -31.43 19.41 -2.37
C VAL A 43 -31.08 18.49 -3.55
N THR A 44 -31.84 18.48 -4.65
CA THR A 44 -31.50 17.68 -5.84
C THR A 44 -30.29 18.25 -6.61
N ASN A 45 -30.17 19.58 -6.73
CA ASN A 45 -28.98 20.18 -7.36
C ASN A 45 -27.74 20.11 -6.47
N ALA A 46 -27.88 20.24 -5.15
CA ALA A 46 -26.75 19.98 -4.21
C ALA A 46 -26.33 18.50 -4.20
N GLY A 47 -27.29 17.58 -4.34
CA GLY A 47 -27.03 16.15 -4.51
C GLY A 47 -26.34 15.82 -5.83
N SER A 48 -26.74 16.48 -6.94
CA SER A 48 -26.13 16.32 -8.27
C SER A 48 -24.73 16.96 -8.35
N MET A 49 -24.52 18.16 -7.79
CA MET A 49 -23.20 18.78 -7.72
C MET A 49 -22.28 18.06 -6.73
N ALA A 50 -22.79 17.54 -5.60
CA ALA A 50 -22.03 16.69 -4.71
C ALA A 50 -21.71 15.34 -5.36
N GLY A 51 -22.58 14.80 -6.21
CA GLY A 51 -22.33 13.60 -7.00
C GLY A 51 -21.30 13.80 -8.12
N GLN A 52 -21.23 14.99 -8.72
CA GLN A 52 -20.23 15.33 -9.75
C GLN A 52 -18.88 15.77 -9.14
N MET A 53 -18.88 16.35 -7.94
CA MET A 53 -17.63 16.64 -7.20
C MET A 53 -17.10 15.44 -6.39
N LEU A 54 -17.89 14.38 -6.25
CA LEU A 54 -17.55 13.10 -5.63
C LEU A 54 -17.46 11.98 -6.69
N GLN A 55 -17.06 12.25 -7.92
CA GLN A 55 -16.41 11.18 -8.67
C GLN A 55 -15.23 10.75 -7.81
N PRO A 56 -15.19 9.50 -7.32
CA PRO A 56 -14.08 9.05 -6.55
C PRO A 56 -12.87 9.18 -7.47
N VAL A 57 -11.92 10.04 -7.09
CA VAL A 57 -10.55 9.93 -7.59
C VAL A 57 -10.20 8.49 -7.27
N MET A 58 -10.13 7.65 -8.31
CA MET A 58 -9.96 6.22 -8.17
C MET A 58 -8.60 6.04 -7.51
N ASP A 59 -8.62 5.62 -6.25
CA ASP A 59 -7.46 5.10 -5.53
C ASP A 59 -6.71 4.16 -6.48
N PRO A 60 -5.39 4.32 -6.78
CA PRO A 60 -4.64 3.38 -7.60
C PRO A 60 -4.78 1.95 -7.09
N LEU A 61 -4.83 1.76 -5.76
CA LEU A 61 -5.19 0.48 -5.16
C LEU A 61 -6.63 0.06 -5.48
N ARG A 62 -7.50 0.99 -5.84
CA ARG A 62 -8.86 0.70 -6.29
C ARG A 62 -8.90 0.38 -7.79
N ARG A 63 -8.00 0.91 -8.60
CA ARG A 63 -7.76 0.42 -9.97
C ARG A 63 -7.29 -1.04 -9.96
N LEU A 64 -6.48 -1.42 -8.97
CA LEU A 64 -6.14 -2.81 -8.67
C LEU A 64 -7.35 -3.62 -8.13
N GLN A 65 -8.43 -2.95 -7.68
CA GLN A 65 -9.67 -3.60 -7.23
C GLN A 65 -10.69 -3.83 -8.34
N THR A 66 -10.58 -3.12 -9.47
CA THR A 66 -11.56 -3.16 -10.57
C THR A 66 -11.08 -3.92 -11.79
N ALA A 67 -9.80 -4.28 -11.87
CA ALA A 67 -9.33 -5.25 -12.83
C ALA A 67 -9.70 -6.64 -12.29
N GLU A 68 -10.60 -7.36 -12.99
CA GLU A 68 -10.74 -8.82 -12.92
C GLU A 68 -11.89 -9.46 -12.12
N VAL A 69 -12.96 -8.74 -11.83
CA VAL A 69 -14.24 -9.42 -11.63
C VAL A 69 -15.00 -9.29 -12.94
N GLY A 70 -15.19 -10.40 -13.65
CA GLY A 70 -16.05 -10.43 -14.85
C GLY A 70 -17.42 -9.83 -14.56
N ASP A 71 -18.13 -9.40 -15.59
CA ASP A 71 -19.45 -8.73 -15.52
C ASP A 71 -20.51 -9.56 -14.72
N ASP A 72 -20.23 -10.84 -14.47
CA ASP A 72 -21.04 -11.81 -13.70
C ASP A 72 -20.57 -12.04 -12.26
N GLY A 73 -19.47 -11.38 -11.83
CA GLY A 73 -18.97 -11.48 -10.46
C GLY A 73 -18.27 -12.80 -10.11
N LEU A 74 -18.04 -13.68 -11.08
CA LEU A 74 -17.36 -14.97 -10.89
C LEU A 74 -15.88 -14.84 -11.28
N ILE A 75 -14.99 -15.30 -10.39
CA ILE A 75 -13.55 -15.39 -10.66
C ILE A 75 -13.32 -16.70 -11.42
N ASP A 76 -12.75 -16.61 -12.65
CA ASP A 76 -12.39 -17.81 -13.40
C ASP A 76 -11.25 -18.57 -12.69
N ASP A 77 -11.45 -19.85 -12.49
CA ASP A 77 -10.48 -20.72 -11.83
C ASP A 77 -9.19 -20.92 -12.63
N SER A 78 -9.25 -20.73 -13.96
CA SER A 78 -8.07 -20.82 -14.84
C SER A 78 -7.06 -19.69 -14.62
N ASP A 79 -7.52 -18.51 -14.17
CA ASP A 79 -6.71 -17.31 -14.01
C ASP A 79 -6.11 -17.15 -12.60
N ARG A 80 -6.44 -18.09 -11.69
CA ARG A 80 -5.94 -18.02 -10.31
C ARG A 80 -4.46 -18.34 -10.21
N LEU A 81 -3.69 -17.37 -9.67
CA LEU A 81 -2.25 -17.48 -9.47
C LEU A 81 -1.91 -18.08 -8.11
N TRP A 82 -0.90 -18.96 -8.06
CA TRP A 82 -0.39 -19.50 -6.80
C TRP A 82 0.50 -18.52 -6.07
N VAL A 83 0.18 -18.25 -4.80
CA VAL A 83 1.02 -17.44 -3.87
C VAL A 83 1.39 -18.29 -2.67
N ALA A 84 2.68 -18.31 -2.33
CA ALA A 84 3.16 -18.95 -1.10
C ALA A 84 2.97 -18.00 0.08
N VAL A 85 2.42 -18.49 1.18
CA VAL A 85 2.21 -17.73 2.41
C VAL A 85 2.99 -18.39 3.54
N ASP A 86 3.91 -17.65 4.14
CA ASP A 86 4.55 -18.03 5.39
C ASP A 86 3.54 -17.90 6.54
N GLY A 87 2.84 -18.99 6.81
CA GLY A 87 1.76 -19.03 7.80
C GLY A 87 2.24 -18.93 9.24
N MET A 88 3.54 -19.04 9.48
CA MET A 88 4.13 -19.03 10.83
C MET A 88 4.86 -17.70 11.14
N GLY A 89 4.91 -16.77 10.19
CA GLY A 89 5.54 -15.46 10.36
C GLY A 89 4.60 -14.43 11.00
N GLY A 90 5.10 -13.71 12.01
CA GLY A 90 4.40 -12.61 12.66
C GLY A 90 3.82 -12.95 14.04
N ASP A 91 3.45 -11.89 14.78
CA ASP A 91 3.04 -11.96 16.20
C ASP A 91 1.69 -12.68 16.40
N HIS A 92 0.87 -12.72 15.35
CA HIS A 92 -0.49 -13.27 15.36
C HIS A 92 -0.63 -14.53 14.49
N SER A 93 0.52 -15.14 14.15
CA SER A 93 0.55 -16.37 13.35
C SER A 93 0.16 -17.60 14.18
N PRO A 94 -0.45 -18.63 13.58
CA PRO A 94 -0.95 -18.66 12.22
C PRO A 94 -2.37 -18.10 12.03
N GLY A 95 -3.12 -17.77 13.09
CA GLY A 95 -4.55 -17.47 13.06
C GLY A 95 -4.94 -16.32 12.13
N GLU A 96 -4.40 -15.11 12.37
CA GLU A 96 -4.69 -13.91 11.53
C GLU A 96 -4.17 -14.08 10.10
N ILE A 97 -3.05 -14.79 9.93
CA ILE A 97 -2.48 -15.05 8.60
C ILE A 97 -3.40 -15.99 7.82
N LEU A 98 -3.92 -17.04 8.48
CA LEU A 98 -4.88 -17.96 7.88
C LEU A 98 -6.20 -17.27 7.54
N GLU A 99 -6.76 -16.49 8.47
CA GLU A 99 -8.00 -15.74 8.24
C GLU A 99 -7.87 -14.80 7.04
N GLY A 100 -6.79 -14.02 6.98
CA GLY A 100 -6.53 -13.12 5.86
C GLY A 100 -6.33 -13.86 4.54
N SER A 101 -5.68 -15.02 4.56
CA SER A 101 -5.50 -15.89 3.39
C SER A 101 -6.83 -16.42 2.85
N LEU A 102 -7.70 -16.90 3.71
CA LEU A 102 -9.04 -17.38 3.33
C LEU A 102 -9.88 -16.22 2.76
N GLN A 103 -9.87 -15.06 3.41
CA GLN A 103 -10.56 -13.86 2.90
C GLN A 103 -9.98 -13.38 1.55
N ALA A 104 -8.70 -13.60 1.28
CA ALA A 104 -8.08 -13.23 0.01
C ALA A 104 -8.52 -14.18 -1.12
N ILE A 105 -8.63 -15.47 -0.88
CA ILE A 105 -9.13 -16.46 -1.84
C ILE A 105 -10.56 -16.10 -2.32
N ASP A 106 -11.40 -15.59 -1.42
CA ASP A 106 -12.78 -15.20 -1.73
C ASP A 106 -12.86 -13.89 -2.56
N ARG A 107 -11.81 -13.07 -2.56
CA ARG A 107 -11.85 -11.70 -3.11
C ARG A 107 -10.92 -11.47 -4.28
N LEU A 108 -9.96 -12.36 -4.50
CA LEU A 108 -8.88 -12.20 -5.47
C LEU A 108 -8.72 -13.48 -6.28
N PRO A 109 -8.33 -13.40 -7.55
CA PRO A 109 -8.08 -14.57 -8.39
C PRO A 109 -6.73 -15.20 -8.04
N LEU A 110 -6.62 -15.78 -6.84
CA LEU A 110 -5.42 -16.44 -6.36
C LEU A 110 -5.73 -17.77 -5.68
N ARG A 111 -4.71 -18.62 -5.62
CA ARG A 111 -4.62 -19.85 -4.84
C ARG A 111 -3.48 -19.72 -3.86
N ILE A 112 -3.56 -20.37 -2.72
CA ILE A 112 -2.60 -20.22 -1.65
C ILE A 112 -1.92 -21.54 -1.31
N ARG A 113 -0.59 -21.54 -1.29
CA ARG A 113 0.23 -22.54 -0.62
C ARG A 113 0.59 -22.02 0.75
N PHE A 114 -0.17 -22.46 1.74
CA PHE A 114 -0.03 -22.04 3.13
C PHE A 114 1.00 -22.90 3.84
N VAL A 115 2.14 -22.32 4.17
CA VAL A 115 3.33 -23.01 4.67
C VAL A 115 3.40 -22.91 6.18
N GLY A 116 3.52 -24.05 6.88
CA GLY A 116 3.65 -24.02 8.34
C GLY A 116 3.55 -25.41 8.99
N GLU A 117 3.60 -25.40 10.31
CA GLU A 117 3.36 -26.58 11.13
C GLU A 117 1.89 -26.95 11.08
N THR A 118 1.55 -28.03 10.39
CA THR A 118 0.14 -28.43 10.12
C THR A 118 -0.69 -28.55 11.38
N SER A 119 -0.15 -29.09 12.48
CA SER A 119 -0.85 -29.20 13.77
C SER A 119 -1.26 -27.83 14.34
N ARG A 120 -0.33 -26.85 14.32
CA ARG A 120 -0.61 -25.49 14.79
C ARG A 120 -1.61 -24.75 13.90
N ILE A 121 -1.57 -24.98 12.58
CA ILE A 121 -2.53 -24.40 11.64
C ILE A 121 -3.94 -24.94 11.92
N MET A 122 -4.08 -26.25 12.11
CA MET A 122 -5.37 -26.87 12.41
C MET A 122 -5.92 -26.43 13.77
N GLU A 123 -5.09 -26.34 14.80
CA GLU A 123 -5.46 -25.81 16.12
C GLU A 123 -5.95 -24.36 16.05
N ALA A 124 -5.22 -23.50 15.29
CA ALA A 124 -5.62 -22.12 15.09
C ALA A 124 -6.92 -22.01 14.31
N ALA A 125 -7.15 -22.83 13.30
CA ALA A 125 -8.40 -22.88 12.54
C ALA A 125 -9.59 -23.25 13.44
N GLU A 126 -9.43 -24.23 14.34
CA GLU A 126 -10.45 -24.62 15.31
C GLU A 126 -10.73 -23.49 16.30
N THR A 127 -9.68 -22.91 16.91
CA THR A 127 -9.79 -21.85 17.91
C THR A 127 -10.45 -20.58 17.33
N SER A 128 -10.18 -20.26 16.08
CA SER A 128 -10.73 -19.08 15.39
C SER A 128 -12.06 -19.37 14.66
N GLY A 129 -12.57 -20.59 14.70
CA GLY A 129 -13.80 -20.97 14.01
C GLY A 129 -13.67 -21.00 12.48
N LEU A 130 -12.48 -21.20 11.96
CA LEU A 130 -12.15 -21.17 10.52
C LEU A 130 -12.10 -22.58 9.89
N THR A 131 -12.36 -23.64 10.66
CA THR A 131 -12.21 -25.04 10.20
C THR A 131 -13.03 -25.35 8.95
N GLU A 132 -14.28 -24.89 8.90
CA GLU A 132 -15.15 -25.11 7.72
C GLU A 132 -14.61 -24.36 6.50
N SER A 133 -14.24 -23.09 6.64
CA SER A 133 -13.68 -22.28 5.54
C SER A 133 -12.36 -22.87 5.02
N LEU A 134 -11.49 -23.33 5.92
CA LEU A 134 -10.24 -23.98 5.56
C LEU A 134 -10.49 -25.28 4.77
N ASN A 135 -11.39 -26.15 5.25
CA ASN A 135 -11.72 -27.39 4.57
C ASN A 135 -12.35 -27.14 3.19
N ASN A 136 -13.21 -26.12 3.07
CA ASN A 136 -13.80 -25.74 1.80
C ASN A 136 -12.74 -25.26 0.81
N ALA A 137 -11.78 -24.42 1.26
CA ALA A 137 -10.68 -23.92 0.42
C ALA A 137 -9.73 -25.06 -0.03
N ILE A 138 -9.48 -26.05 0.83
CA ILE A 138 -8.69 -27.25 0.49
C ILE A 138 -9.45 -28.11 -0.53
N ASN A 139 -10.72 -28.41 -0.26
CA ASN A 139 -11.53 -29.28 -1.11
C ASN A 139 -11.78 -28.69 -2.50
N SER A 140 -11.86 -27.36 -2.62
CA SER A 140 -11.96 -26.64 -3.91
C SER A 140 -10.63 -26.51 -4.63
N GLY A 141 -9.50 -26.89 -4.01
CA GLY A 141 -8.17 -26.75 -4.61
C GLY A 141 -7.63 -25.31 -4.61
N HIS A 142 -8.23 -24.40 -3.85
CA HIS A 142 -7.77 -23.01 -3.73
C HIS A 142 -6.72 -22.82 -2.64
N LEU A 143 -6.58 -23.78 -1.71
CA LEU A 143 -5.56 -23.77 -0.67
C LEU A 143 -4.90 -25.15 -0.53
N GLU A 144 -3.57 -25.14 -0.48
CA GLU A 144 -2.76 -26.31 -0.13
C GLU A 144 -1.99 -26.03 1.16
N LEU A 145 -2.03 -26.98 2.12
CA LEU A 145 -1.18 -26.92 3.30
C LEU A 145 0.17 -27.55 2.97
N ILE A 146 1.23 -26.78 3.12
CA ILE A 146 2.61 -27.23 2.89
C ILE A 146 3.32 -27.37 4.23
N PRO A 147 3.71 -28.58 4.65
CA PRO A 147 4.38 -28.78 5.92
C PRO A 147 5.74 -28.08 5.98
N SER A 148 6.06 -27.48 7.12
CA SER A 148 7.37 -26.92 7.41
C SER A 148 7.80 -27.24 8.84
N GLY A 149 9.08 -27.00 9.13
CA GLY A 149 9.60 -26.94 10.50
C GLY A 149 9.26 -25.63 11.19
N PRO A 150 9.87 -25.38 12.36
CA PRO A 150 9.59 -24.21 13.19
C PRO A 150 10.00 -22.90 12.50
N SER A 151 9.22 -21.84 12.75
CA SER A 151 9.45 -20.50 12.25
C SER A 151 10.78 -19.89 12.75
N VAL A 152 11.18 -18.81 12.09
CA VAL A 152 12.21 -17.89 12.62
C VAL A 152 11.51 -16.87 13.50
N GLU A 153 11.91 -16.83 14.77
CA GLU A 153 11.31 -15.92 15.74
C GLU A 153 11.74 -14.46 15.49
N MET A 154 10.90 -13.50 15.91
CA MET A 154 11.15 -12.07 15.68
C MET A 154 12.45 -11.55 16.32
N HIS A 155 12.92 -12.20 17.39
CA HIS A 155 14.15 -11.83 18.11
C HIS A 155 15.41 -12.57 17.63
N GLU A 156 15.28 -13.54 16.73
CA GLU A 156 16.41 -14.29 16.21
C GLU A 156 17.19 -13.49 15.15
N GLU A 157 18.47 -13.77 15.03
CA GLU A 157 19.31 -13.19 13.98
C GLU A 157 18.83 -13.62 12.60
N ALA A 158 18.85 -12.67 11.64
CA ALA A 158 18.45 -12.93 10.25
C ALA A 158 19.16 -14.13 9.62
N THR A 159 20.43 -14.36 9.98
CA THR A 159 21.27 -15.44 9.43
C THR A 159 20.87 -16.84 9.87
N VAL A 160 19.97 -16.97 10.87
CA VAL A 160 19.50 -18.26 11.38
C VAL A 160 18.80 -19.09 10.30
N VAL A 161 18.25 -18.46 9.25
CA VAL A 161 17.64 -19.11 8.08
C VAL A 161 18.58 -20.10 7.38
N ARG A 162 19.89 -19.93 7.52
CA ARG A 162 20.88 -20.88 6.98
C ARG A 162 20.90 -22.20 7.74
N ARG A 163 20.62 -22.15 9.04
CA ARG A 163 20.62 -23.32 9.94
C ARG A 163 19.25 -23.98 9.97
N LYS A 164 18.18 -23.18 10.10
CA LYS A 164 16.78 -23.65 10.06
C LYS A 164 16.32 -23.82 8.60
N ARG A 165 16.84 -24.85 7.92
CA ARG A 165 16.59 -25.02 6.47
C ARG A 165 15.13 -25.29 6.12
N ASP A 166 14.39 -25.87 7.03
CA ASP A 166 12.98 -26.26 6.95
C ASP A 166 12.04 -25.19 7.56
N ALA A 167 12.56 -24.04 8.00
CA ALA A 167 11.73 -22.93 8.48
C ALA A 167 10.69 -22.54 7.42
N SER A 168 9.50 -22.15 7.87
CA SER A 168 8.35 -21.83 6.99
C SER A 168 8.69 -20.81 5.91
N VAL A 169 9.41 -19.74 6.25
CA VAL A 169 9.88 -18.73 5.29
C VAL A 169 10.80 -19.34 4.21
N ASN A 170 11.66 -20.27 4.56
CA ASN A 170 12.55 -20.93 3.60
C ASN A 170 11.80 -21.86 2.66
N VAL A 171 10.86 -22.63 3.20
CA VAL A 171 10.00 -23.52 2.40
C VAL A 171 9.14 -22.70 1.43
N ALA A 172 8.56 -21.58 1.90
CA ALA A 172 7.78 -20.67 1.06
C ALA A 172 8.63 -20.04 -0.07
N MET A 173 9.89 -19.64 0.23
CA MET A 173 10.84 -19.15 -0.81
C MET A 173 11.20 -20.23 -1.82
N ASP A 174 11.36 -21.48 -1.37
CA ASP A 174 11.66 -22.60 -2.26
C ASP A 174 10.50 -22.93 -3.22
N LEU A 175 9.24 -22.70 -2.83
CA LEU A 175 8.09 -22.79 -3.72
C LEU A 175 8.18 -21.77 -4.85
N VAL A 176 8.53 -20.52 -4.54
CA VAL A 176 8.73 -19.48 -5.55
C VAL A 176 9.91 -19.82 -6.48
N LYS A 177 11.02 -20.26 -5.89
CA LYS A 177 12.22 -20.66 -6.68
C LYS A 177 11.95 -21.76 -7.69
N ARG A 178 11.07 -22.73 -7.36
CA ARG A 178 10.71 -23.83 -8.27
C ARG A 178 9.65 -23.48 -9.29
N GLY A 179 9.05 -22.27 -9.18
CA GLY A 179 7.90 -21.87 -9.99
C GLY A 179 6.58 -22.48 -9.53
N ASP A 180 6.57 -23.11 -8.36
CA ASP A 180 5.36 -23.64 -7.74
C ASP A 180 4.43 -22.51 -7.24
N ALA A 181 5.00 -21.33 -6.92
CA ALA A 181 4.28 -20.10 -6.61
C ALA A 181 4.95 -18.93 -7.32
N LEU A 182 4.18 -17.91 -7.70
CA LEU A 182 4.69 -16.71 -8.36
C LEU A 182 5.20 -15.66 -7.37
N ALA A 183 4.66 -15.67 -6.17
CA ALA A 183 5.01 -14.71 -5.13
C ALA A 183 5.03 -15.37 -3.75
N ILE A 184 5.74 -14.73 -2.81
CA ILE A 184 5.67 -15.07 -1.39
C ILE A 184 5.19 -13.86 -0.57
N TYR A 185 4.40 -14.15 0.46
CA TYR A 185 4.10 -13.24 1.57
C TYR A 185 4.61 -13.80 2.89
N SER A 186 5.28 -12.96 3.69
CA SER A 186 5.66 -13.28 5.07
C SER A 186 5.55 -12.04 5.95
N ALA A 187 4.91 -12.17 7.12
CA ALA A 187 4.88 -11.16 8.18
C ALA A 187 5.92 -11.43 9.28
N GLY A 188 6.87 -12.34 9.02
CA GLY A 188 7.93 -12.69 9.95
C GLY A 188 9.02 -11.63 10.09
N ASN A 189 10.11 -11.98 10.75
CA ASN A 189 11.27 -11.12 10.91
C ASN A 189 11.80 -10.64 9.54
N SER A 190 11.71 -9.35 9.26
CA SER A 190 12.06 -8.76 7.95
C SER A 190 13.49 -9.08 7.52
N GLY A 191 14.43 -9.08 8.46
CA GLY A 191 15.82 -9.46 8.18
C GLY A 191 15.94 -10.94 7.77
N ALA A 192 15.20 -11.84 8.43
CA ALA A 192 15.15 -13.25 8.08
C ALA A 192 14.49 -13.49 6.72
N VAL A 193 13.40 -12.78 6.40
CA VAL A 193 12.74 -12.83 5.08
C VAL A 193 13.71 -12.38 4.00
N MET A 194 14.40 -11.24 4.18
CA MET A 194 15.39 -10.73 3.24
C MET A 194 16.58 -11.72 3.09
N ALA A 195 17.10 -12.24 4.19
CA ALA A 195 18.19 -13.22 4.14
C ALA A 195 17.77 -14.49 3.41
N SER A 196 16.57 -15.01 3.70
CA SER A 196 16.02 -16.17 3.01
C SER A 196 15.86 -15.90 1.51
N ALA A 197 15.31 -14.75 1.12
CA ALA A 197 15.15 -14.37 -0.28
C ALA A 197 16.52 -14.34 -1.01
N ILE A 198 17.54 -13.72 -0.41
CA ILE A 198 18.89 -13.65 -1.00
C ILE A 198 19.49 -15.06 -1.13
N PHE A 199 19.34 -15.94 -0.13
CA PHE A 199 19.96 -17.27 -0.15
C PHE A 199 19.20 -18.28 -1.00
N ARG A 200 17.88 -18.17 -1.10
CA ARG A 200 17.03 -19.13 -1.83
C ARG A 200 16.73 -18.67 -3.25
N LEU A 201 16.20 -17.46 -3.42
CA LEU A 201 15.86 -16.92 -4.75
C LEU A 201 17.11 -16.38 -5.46
N GLY A 202 18.04 -15.79 -4.70
CA GLY A 202 19.17 -15.06 -5.26
C GLY A 202 18.79 -13.62 -5.63
N ARG A 203 19.81 -12.83 -5.97
CA ARG A 203 19.62 -11.45 -6.46
C ARG A 203 19.38 -11.46 -7.97
N LEU A 204 18.65 -10.49 -8.44
CA LEU A 204 18.57 -10.21 -9.88
C LEU A 204 19.97 -9.93 -10.43
N ALA A 205 20.25 -10.39 -11.64
CA ALA A 205 21.51 -10.12 -12.31
C ALA A 205 21.67 -8.59 -12.50
N GLY A 206 22.87 -8.08 -12.22
CA GLY A 206 23.12 -6.62 -12.27
C GLY A 206 22.66 -5.82 -11.04
N ILE A 207 21.99 -6.44 -10.08
CA ILE A 207 21.59 -5.79 -8.82
C ILE A 207 22.54 -6.20 -7.69
N ASP A 208 23.23 -5.23 -7.13
CA ASP A 208 24.18 -5.45 -6.03
C ASP A 208 23.51 -5.72 -4.70
N ARG A 209 22.39 -5.01 -4.43
CA ARG A 209 21.62 -5.10 -3.20
C ARG A 209 20.14 -5.03 -3.46
N PRO A 210 19.34 -5.95 -2.92
CA PRO A 210 17.89 -5.78 -2.86
C PRO A 210 17.53 -4.63 -1.95
N ALA A 211 16.39 -3.99 -2.22
CA ALA A 211 15.84 -2.89 -1.42
C ALA A 211 14.41 -3.20 -0.97
N ILE A 212 14.02 -2.72 0.21
CA ILE A 212 12.65 -2.79 0.69
C ILE A 212 11.94 -1.49 0.28
N GLY A 213 10.90 -1.61 -0.55
CA GLY A 213 10.07 -0.50 -0.98
C GLY A 213 8.76 -0.43 -0.20
N ALA A 214 8.43 0.73 0.35
CA ALA A 214 7.18 0.96 1.04
C ALA A 214 6.39 2.10 0.39
N LEU A 215 5.07 1.94 0.29
CA LEU A 215 4.17 2.96 -0.22
C LEU A 215 3.75 3.90 0.91
N PHE A 216 4.01 5.19 0.74
CA PHE A 216 3.59 6.24 1.68
C PHE A 216 2.40 7.00 1.09
N PRO A 217 1.40 7.38 1.92
CA PRO A 217 0.30 8.22 1.49
C PRO A 217 0.80 9.62 1.16
N THR A 218 0.25 10.24 0.12
CA THR A 218 0.49 11.64 -0.20
C THR A 218 -0.73 12.53 0.09
N LYS A 219 -0.58 13.84 -0.06
CA LYS A 219 -1.71 14.78 0.00
C LYS A 219 -2.77 14.46 -1.06
N ASP A 220 -2.36 13.90 -2.21
CA ASP A 220 -3.25 13.55 -3.30
C ASP A 220 -3.80 12.14 -3.09
N PRO A 221 -5.12 12.01 -2.89
CA PRO A 221 -5.73 10.70 -2.69
C PRO A 221 -5.53 9.81 -3.90
N GLY A 222 -4.99 8.63 -3.67
CA GLY A 222 -4.83 7.65 -4.73
C GLY A 222 -3.51 7.74 -5.51
N GLN A 223 -2.58 8.62 -5.12
CA GLN A 223 -1.23 8.70 -5.67
C GLN A 223 -0.20 8.50 -4.54
N PRO A 224 0.05 7.27 -4.10
CA PRO A 224 1.08 7.00 -3.11
C PRO A 224 2.46 7.25 -3.72
N VAL A 225 3.43 7.58 -2.88
CA VAL A 225 4.84 7.62 -3.24
C VAL A 225 5.54 6.35 -2.78
N LEU A 226 6.36 5.75 -3.63
CA LEU A 226 7.21 4.63 -3.28
C LEU A 226 8.52 5.15 -2.67
N VAL A 227 8.81 4.79 -1.44
CA VAL A 227 10.09 5.10 -0.78
C VAL A 227 10.98 3.86 -0.81
N LEU A 228 12.20 3.98 -1.33
CA LEU A 228 13.25 2.97 -1.48
C LEU A 228 14.59 3.53 -1.00
N ASP A 229 15.29 2.96 -0.08
CA ASP A 229 15.13 1.77 0.72
C ASP A 229 14.58 2.12 2.11
N VAL A 230 13.68 1.29 2.69
CA VAL A 230 13.13 1.56 4.02
C VAL A 230 13.65 0.59 5.11
N GLY A 231 14.83 -0.02 4.90
CA GLY A 231 15.45 -0.79 5.96
C GLY A 231 16.24 -2.04 5.57
N ALA A 232 16.52 -2.27 4.28
CA ALA A 232 17.33 -3.40 3.85
C ALA A 232 18.85 -3.12 3.96
N ASN A 233 19.27 -1.89 3.62
CA ASN A 233 20.68 -1.53 3.53
C ASN A 233 20.97 -0.26 4.34
N MET A 234 21.60 -0.43 5.51
CA MET A 234 21.90 0.70 6.39
C MET A 234 22.94 1.64 5.78
N ASP A 235 24.03 1.06 5.25
CA ASP A 235 25.11 1.77 4.58
C ASP A 235 25.02 1.52 3.07
N CYS A 236 24.84 2.55 2.28
CA CYS A 236 24.69 2.47 0.84
C CYS A 236 25.90 3.04 0.11
N LYS A 237 26.13 2.52 -1.11
CA LYS A 237 26.99 3.14 -2.12
C LYS A 237 26.10 3.90 -3.13
N PRO A 238 26.65 4.90 -3.83
CA PRO A 238 25.91 5.59 -4.88
C PRO A 238 25.33 4.67 -5.94
N SER A 239 26.06 3.59 -6.31
CA SER A 239 25.56 2.59 -7.26
C SER A 239 24.32 1.83 -6.75
N TYR A 240 24.20 1.60 -5.44
CA TYR A 240 23.01 0.96 -4.86
C TYR A 240 21.80 1.88 -4.98
N MET A 241 21.98 3.15 -4.62
CA MET A 241 20.93 4.17 -4.72
C MET A 241 20.44 4.35 -6.16
N HIS A 242 21.36 4.34 -7.13
CA HIS A 242 21.03 4.35 -8.55
C HIS A 242 20.20 3.11 -8.95
N GLN A 243 20.59 1.92 -8.50
CA GLN A 243 19.84 0.69 -8.74
C GLN A 243 18.44 0.74 -8.08
N PHE A 244 18.31 1.31 -6.88
CA PHE A 244 17.02 1.50 -6.23
C PHE A 244 16.08 2.40 -7.05
N ALA A 245 16.62 3.45 -7.66
CA ALA A 245 15.84 4.30 -8.56
C ALA A 245 15.31 3.53 -9.79
N LEU A 246 16.14 2.68 -10.39
CA LEU A 246 15.72 1.82 -11.51
C LEU A 246 14.65 0.81 -11.10
N LEU A 247 14.83 0.14 -9.95
CA LEU A 247 13.85 -0.80 -9.39
C LEU A 247 12.52 -0.09 -9.08
N GLY A 248 12.58 1.10 -8.48
CA GLY A 248 11.41 1.91 -8.15
C GLY A 248 10.67 2.40 -9.39
N ASN A 249 11.41 2.79 -10.44
CA ASN A 249 10.82 3.20 -11.71
C ASN A 249 9.99 2.08 -12.35
N ILE A 250 10.54 0.86 -12.44
CA ILE A 250 9.83 -0.30 -12.98
C ILE A 250 8.60 -0.60 -12.12
N TYR A 251 8.76 -0.67 -10.79
CA TYR A 251 7.63 -0.91 -9.91
C TYR A 251 6.49 0.11 -10.09
N CYS A 252 6.81 1.41 -10.12
CA CYS A 252 5.78 2.44 -10.30
C CYS A 252 5.13 2.37 -11.66
N ARG A 253 5.89 2.06 -12.72
CA ARG A 253 5.34 1.91 -14.06
C ARG A 253 4.40 0.71 -14.15
N ASP A 254 4.84 -0.46 -13.70
CA ASP A 254 4.15 -1.71 -13.95
C ASP A 254 3.06 -2.00 -12.91
N VAL A 255 3.31 -1.71 -11.63
CA VAL A 255 2.34 -1.99 -10.56
C VAL A 255 1.42 -0.81 -10.28
N LEU A 256 1.96 0.42 -10.22
CA LEU A 256 1.17 1.62 -9.94
C LEU A 256 0.64 2.29 -11.21
N GLN A 257 1.01 1.80 -12.40
CA GLN A 257 0.55 2.29 -13.71
C GLN A 257 0.85 3.78 -13.92
N VAL A 258 2.05 4.21 -13.51
CA VAL A 258 2.56 5.56 -13.74
C VAL A 258 3.53 5.53 -14.91
N ASP A 259 3.14 6.02 -16.09
CA ASP A 259 3.91 5.89 -17.34
C ASP A 259 5.35 6.41 -17.22
N ARG A 260 5.54 7.55 -16.57
CA ARG A 260 6.83 8.21 -16.41
C ARG A 260 7.05 8.67 -14.97
N PRO A 261 7.44 7.77 -14.04
CA PRO A 261 7.59 8.09 -12.63
C PRO A 261 8.62 9.19 -12.38
N ARG A 262 8.26 10.17 -11.55
CA ARG A 262 9.15 11.24 -11.11
C ARG A 262 9.99 10.73 -9.94
N ILE A 263 11.30 10.64 -10.15
CA ILE A 263 12.24 10.09 -9.18
C ILE A 263 12.89 11.23 -8.39
N GLY A 264 12.75 11.22 -7.07
CA GLY A 264 13.42 12.15 -6.15
C GLY A 264 14.52 11.45 -5.37
N LEU A 265 15.61 12.17 -5.10
CA LEU A 265 16.64 11.73 -4.16
C LEU A 265 16.42 12.41 -2.81
N LEU A 266 16.15 11.65 -1.75
CA LEU A 266 15.95 12.22 -0.42
C LEU A 266 17.22 12.97 0.05
N ASN A 267 17.04 14.23 0.41
CA ASN A 267 18.14 15.12 0.75
C ASN A 267 17.72 16.18 1.79
N ILE A 268 18.65 17.01 2.21
CA ILE A 268 18.46 18.11 3.19
C ILE A 268 18.15 19.45 2.53
N GLY A 269 18.15 19.54 1.20
CA GLY A 269 17.89 20.75 0.41
C GLY A 269 17.66 20.38 -1.05
N GLU A 270 16.94 21.26 -1.78
CA GLU A 270 16.57 21.06 -3.19
C GLU A 270 17.77 21.26 -4.15
N GLU A 271 18.78 22.07 -3.74
CA GLU A 271 19.92 22.41 -4.60
C GLU A 271 20.85 21.20 -4.81
N GLU A 272 21.39 21.05 -6.00
CA GLU A 272 22.28 19.96 -6.41
C GLU A 272 23.53 19.81 -5.53
N CYS A 273 24.01 20.90 -4.93
CA CYS A 273 25.18 20.92 -4.08
C CYS A 273 24.93 20.51 -2.61
N LYS A 274 23.70 20.19 -2.24
CA LYS A 274 23.33 19.81 -0.87
C LYS A 274 23.52 18.32 -0.62
N GLY A 275 23.65 17.99 0.65
CA GLY A 275 23.75 16.63 1.15
C GLY A 275 25.16 16.19 1.51
N ASN A 276 25.26 14.92 1.88
CA ASN A 276 26.53 14.26 2.17
C ASN A 276 27.15 13.71 0.87
N GLU A 277 28.35 13.11 0.97
CA GLU A 277 29.06 12.55 -0.18
C GLU A 277 28.22 11.50 -0.94
N LEU A 278 27.46 10.66 -0.22
CA LEU A 278 26.56 9.67 -0.83
C LEU A 278 25.51 10.36 -1.69
N ALA A 279 24.84 11.40 -1.17
CA ALA A 279 23.80 12.14 -1.89
C ALA A 279 24.37 12.85 -3.13
N LEU A 280 25.49 13.54 -3.01
CA LEU A 280 26.13 14.25 -4.13
C LEU A 280 26.50 13.29 -5.27
N ARG A 281 27.16 12.17 -4.95
CA ARG A 281 27.54 11.16 -5.95
C ARG A 281 26.33 10.46 -6.57
N THR A 282 25.30 10.21 -5.77
CA THR A 282 24.05 9.59 -6.27
C THR A 282 23.32 10.54 -7.20
N HIS A 283 23.27 11.85 -6.86
CA HIS A 283 22.65 12.86 -7.70
C HIS A 283 23.30 12.92 -9.09
N GLU A 284 24.65 12.89 -9.16
CA GLU A 284 25.40 12.83 -10.42
C GLU A 284 24.95 11.62 -11.26
N LEU A 285 24.92 10.40 -10.67
CA LEU A 285 24.51 9.17 -11.38
C LEU A 285 23.07 9.24 -11.86
N LEU A 286 22.13 9.73 -11.04
CA LEU A 286 20.72 9.80 -11.42
C LEU A 286 20.47 10.83 -12.51
N ARG A 287 21.21 11.95 -12.51
CA ARG A 287 21.11 12.98 -13.55
C ARG A 287 21.58 12.46 -14.92
N GLU A 288 22.59 11.60 -14.95
CA GLU A 288 23.14 11.02 -16.17
C GLU A 288 22.31 9.82 -16.71
N GLU A 289 21.40 9.27 -15.89
CA GLU A 289 20.61 8.09 -16.24
C GLU A 289 19.40 8.46 -17.10
N THR A 290 19.51 8.24 -18.40
CA THR A 290 18.49 8.64 -19.40
C THR A 290 17.20 7.82 -19.34
N ARG A 291 17.23 6.62 -18.74
CA ARG A 291 16.05 5.75 -18.54
C ARG A 291 15.11 6.25 -17.46
N LEU A 292 15.57 7.20 -16.60
CA LEU A 292 14.82 7.73 -15.50
C LEU A 292 14.31 9.15 -15.76
N HIS A 293 13.18 9.48 -15.21
CA HIS A 293 12.75 10.86 -15.05
C HIS A 293 13.19 11.36 -13.67
N PHE A 294 14.49 11.65 -13.54
CA PHE A 294 15.03 12.21 -12.31
C PHE A 294 14.55 13.66 -12.16
N ALA A 295 13.80 13.93 -11.09
CA ALA A 295 13.20 15.22 -10.81
C ALA A 295 14.03 16.08 -9.84
N GLY A 296 15.17 15.57 -9.37
CA GLY A 296 16.09 16.30 -8.47
C GLY A 296 16.03 15.82 -7.02
N ASN A 297 16.55 16.66 -6.13
CA ASN A 297 16.52 16.40 -4.70
C ASN A 297 15.09 16.57 -4.13
N CYS A 298 14.74 15.73 -3.15
CA CYS A 298 13.49 15.73 -2.42
C CYS A 298 13.78 15.98 -0.94
N GLU A 299 13.26 17.05 -0.36
CA GLU A 299 13.35 17.24 1.08
C GLU A 299 12.33 16.39 1.84
N GLY A 300 12.55 16.17 3.13
CA GLY A 300 11.63 15.41 3.97
C GLY A 300 10.18 15.94 3.98
N ARG A 301 10.00 17.26 3.78
CA ARG A 301 8.68 17.90 3.66
C ARG A 301 7.95 17.55 2.35
N ASP A 302 8.69 17.20 1.31
CA ASP A 302 8.18 16.98 -0.03
C ASP A 302 7.80 15.53 -0.29
N VAL A 303 8.28 14.59 0.56
CA VAL A 303 8.00 13.16 0.43
C VAL A 303 6.50 12.87 0.31
N LEU A 304 5.66 13.57 1.08
CA LEU A 304 4.21 13.38 1.06
C LEU A 304 3.48 14.42 0.19
N SER A 305 4.21 15.24 -0.58
CA SER A 305 3.65 16.33 -1.38
C SER A 305 2.89 15.86 -2.63
N GLY A 306 3.18 14.65 -3.13
CA GLY A 306 2.70 14.16 -4.43
C GLY A 306 3.49 14.72 -5.62
N GLU A 307 4.63 15.37 -5.39
CA GLU A 307 5.53 15.85 -6.44
C GLU A 307 6.44 14.76 -6.99
N PHE A 308 6.67 13.71 -6.20
CA PHE A 308 7.46 12.54 -6.57
C PHE A 308 6.62 11.28 -6.54
N ASP A 309 6.92 10.34 -7.42
CA ASP A 309 6.30 9.01 -7.47
C ASP A 309 7.22 7.96 -6.83
N VAL A 310 8.54 8.18 -6.90
CA VAL A 310 9.58 7.40 -6.22
C VAL A 310 10.50 8.33 -5.46
N VAL A 311 10.80 8.02 -4.21
CA VAL A 311 11.83 8.70 -3.42
C VAL A 311 12.88 7.69 -2.99
N VAL A 312 14.14 7.95 -3.37
CA VAL A 312 15.28 7.06 -3.09
C VAL A 312 16.07 7.58 -1.90
N CYS A 313 16.38 6.67 -0.97
CA CYS A 313 17.22 6.94 0.20
C CYS A 313 17.99 5.69 0.63
N ASP A 314 18.96 5.84 1.53
CA ASP A 314 19.55 4.70 2.22
C ASP A 314 18.57 4.08 3.22
N GLY A 315 18.77 2.79 3.55
CA GLY A 315 17.81 2.07 4.41
C GLY A 315 17.77 2.56 5.85
N PHE A 316 18.83 3.22 6.35
CA PHE A 316 18.78 3.84 7.67
C PHE A 316 17.83 5.02 7.67
N THR A 317 18.03 5.96 6.76
CA THR A 317 17.19 7.16 6.62
C THR A 317 15.74 6.79 6.31
N GLY A 318 15.52 5.85 5.39
CA GLY A 318 14.18 5.40 5.02
C GLY A 318 13.45 4.68 6.15
N ASN A 319 14.14 3.86 6.96
CA ASN A 319 13.52 3.22 8.12
C ASN A 319 13.15 4.23 9.22
N VAL A 320 13.99 5.24 9.44
CA VAL A 320 13.66 6.34 10.37
C VAL A 320 12.42 7.09 9.89
N LEU A 321 12.37 7.42 8.59
CA LEU A 321 11.22 8.10 7.98
C LEU A 321 9.93 7.26 8.10
N LEU A 322 9.99 5.97 7.81
CA LEU A 322 8.86 5.03 7.95
C LEU A 322 8.34 5.01 9.40
N LYS A 323 9.24 4.79 10.38
CA LYS A 323 8.86 4.73 11.81
C LYS A 323 8.33 6.06 12.33
N PHE A 324 8.85 7.17 11.84
CA PHE A 324 8.35 8.50 12.17
C PHE A 324 6.93 8.70 11.62
N LEU A 325 6.68 8.34 10.36
CA LEU A 325 5.36 8.44 9.73
C LEU A 325 4.31 7.57 10.47
N GLU A 326 4.65 6.33 10.83
CA GLU A 326 3.82 5.44 11.63
C GLU A 326 3.43 6.09 12.98
N SER A 327 4.41 6.69 13.65
CA SER A 327 4.21 7.39 14.93
C SER A 327 3.31 8.61 14.78
N VAL A 328 3.57 9.47 13.79
CA VAL A 328 2.76 10.69 13.52
C VAL A 328 1.31 10.31 13.20
N GLY A 329 1.09 9.29 12.37
CA GLY A 329 -0.26 8.80 12.07
C GLY A 329 -1.01 8.35 13.31
N SER A 330 -0.35 7.59 14.18
CA SER A 330 -0.91 7.12 15.46
C SER A 330 -1.27 8.27 16.41
N VAL A 331 -0.35 9.23 16.59
CA VAL A 331 -0.56 10.42 17.46
C VAL A 331 -1.70 11.28 16.92
N LEU A 332 -1.72 11.58 15.61
CA LEU A 332 -2.79 12.38 15.00
C LEU A 332 -4.17 11.74 15.20
N LEU A 333 -4.29 10.44 14.95
CA LEU A 333 -5.53 9.72 15.18
C LEU A 333 -5.93 9.69 16.67
N GLY A 334 -4.95 9.58 17.57
CA GLY A 334 -5.16 9.68 19.02
C GLY A 334 -5.73 11.04 19.44
N VAL A 335 -5.12 12.13 18.96
CA VAL A 335 -5.59 13.51 19.21
C VAL A 335 -7.01 13.71 18.66
N LEU A 336 -7.29 13.29 17.42
CA LEU A 336 -8.62 13.41 16.84
C LEU A 336 -9.68 12.64 17.67
N ARG A 337 -9.38 11.43 18.14
CA ARG A 337 -10.28 10.64 18.98
C ARG A 337 -10.55 11.29 20.34
N ALA A 338 -9.54 11.95 20.91
CA ALA A 338 -9.68 12.62 22.22
C ALA A 338 -10.42 13.96 22.12
N GLU A 339 -10.13 14.76 21.09
CA GLU A 339 -10.63 16.14 21.01
C GLU A 339 -12.01 16.25 20.33
N LEU A 340 -12.31 15.46 19.29
CA LEU A 340 -13.58 15.59 18.57
C LEU A 340 -14.82 15.34 19.43
N PRO A 341 -14.87 14.34 20.34
CA PRO A 341 -16.07 14.12 21.16
C PRO A 341 -16.15 15.02 22.42
N ARG A 342 -15.31 16.06 22.55
CA ARG A 342 -15.33 16.96 23.71
C ARG A 342 -16.63 17.74 23.83
N GLY A 343 -17.28 17.67 24.99
CA GLY A 343 -18.53 18.33 25.27
C GLY A 343 -19.74 17.75 24.54
N ARG A 344 -20.94 18.28 24.82
CA ARG A 344 -22.19 17.78 24.21
C ARG A 344 -22.23 17.95 22.68
N ARG A 345 -21.76 19.11 22.17
CA ARG A 345 -21.69 19.40 20.72
C ARG A 345 -20.66 18.51 20.02
N GLY A 346 -19.51 18.27 20.65
CA GLY A 346 -18.46 17.38 20.11
C GLY A 346 -18.95 15.94 20.00
N LYS A 347 -19.69 15.43 21.01
CA LYS A 347 -20.27 14.07 20.96
C LYS A 347 -21.24 13.89 19.79
N VAL A 348 -22.13 14.86 19.58
CA VAL A 348 -23.06 14.83 18.45
C VAL A 348 -22.32 14.97 17.12
N GLY A 349 -21.42 15.95 17.00
CA GLY A 349 -20.62 16.16 15.79
C GLY A 349 -19.75 14.96 15.43
N SER A 350 -19.11 14.31 16.42
CA SER A 350 -18.27 13.13 16.18
C SER A 350 -19.08 11.91 15.70
N ALA A 351 -20.34 11.78 16.14
CA ALA A 351 -21.24 10.73 15.63
C ALA A 351 -21.52 10.91 14.12
N PHE A 352 -21.78 12.15 13.68
CA PHE A 352 -21.96 12.45 12.24
C PHE A 352 -20.67 12.29 11.43
N LEU A 353 -19.49 12.56 12.01
CA LEU A 353 -18.18 12.45 11.36
C LEU A 353 -17.57 11.04 11.40
N ARG A 354 -18.25 10.07 12.01
CA ARG A 354 -17.70 8.71 12.23
C ARG A 354 -17.22 8.03 10.93
N SER A 355 -17.99 8.15 9.86
CA SER A 355 -17.62 7.60 8.56
C SER A 355 -16.41 8.32 7.94
N ASN A 356 -16.30 9.64 8.11
CA ASN A 356 -15.18 10.44 7.63
C ASN A 356 -13.90 10.09 8.41
N LEU A 357 -14.00 9.96 9.72
CA LEU A 357 -12.89 9.54 10.58
C LEU A 357 -12.39 8.12 10.24
N LYS A 358 -13.32 7.21 9.91
CA LYS A 358 -12.97 5.87 9.46
C LYS A 358 -12.19 5.93 8.13
N ARG A 359 -12.57 6.82 7.19
CA ARG A 359 -11.84 7.03 5.93
C ARG A 359 -10.47 7.65 6.16
N ILE A 360 -10.36 8.66 7.06
CA ILE A 360 -9.07 9.26 7.41
C ILE A 360 -8.15 8.21 8.04
N LYS A 361 -8.67 7.41 8.99
CA LYS A 361 -7.89 6.31 9.56
C LYS A 361 -7.39 5.37 8.48
N LYS A 362 -8.26 4.93 7.58
CA LYS A 362 -7.90 4.04 6.47
C LYS A 362 -6.79 4.60 5.60
N ARG A 363 -6.78 5.90 5.31
CA ARG A 363 -5.75 6.57 4.51
C ARG A 363 -4.40 6.70 5.22
N LEU A 364 -4.39 6.82 6.54
CA LEU A 364 -3.18 6.96 7.36
C LEU A 364 -2.64 5.61 7.85
N ASP A 365 -3.40 4.54 7.68
CA ASP A 365 -3.05 3.22 8.16
C ASP A 365 -2.20 2.50 7.09
N HIS A 366 -0.91 2.36 7.36
CA HIS A 366 0.02 1.64 6.47
C HIS A 366 -0.37 0.17 6.27
N ALA A 367 -1.14 -0.42 7.20
CA ALA A 367 -1.70 -1.77 7.04
C ALA A 367 -2.64 -1.89 5.82
N GLU A 368 -3.22 -0.80 5.36
CA GLU A 368 -4.05 -0.75 4.14
C GLU A 368 -3.22 -0.85 2.85
N HIS A 369 -1.91 -0.57 2.92
CA HIS A 369 -1.01 -0.70 1.77
C HIS A 369 -0.44 -2.12 1.60
N GLY A 370 -0.73 -3.04 2.54
CA GLY A 370 -0.48 -4.47 2.39
C GLY A 370 0.95 -4.94 2.68
N GLY A 371 1.86 -4.05 3.07
CA GLY A 371 3.27 -4.40 3.34
C GLY A 371 4.24 -3.74 2.37
N ALA A 372 5.49 -4.18 2.41
CA ALA A 372 6.59 -3.68 1.60
C ALA A 372 7.06 -4.74 0.61
N LEU A 373 7.44 -4.34 -0.61
CA LEU A 373 8.05 -5.23 -1.59
C LEU A 373 9.56 -5.27 -1.43
N LEU A 374 10.11 -6.48 -1.44
CA LEU A 374 11.55 -6.68 -1.56
C LEU A 374 11.91 -6.74 -3.05
N LEU A 375 12.43 -5.65 -3.56
CA LEU A 375 12.84 -5.49 -4.96
C LEU A 375 14.31 -5.88 -5.14
N GLY A 376 14.65 -6.47 -6.31
CA GLY A 376 16.02 -6.83 -6.63
C GLY A 376 16.39 -8.28 -6.30
N VAL A 377 15.42 -9.15 -6.00
CA VAL A 377 15.56 -10.61 -5.88
C VAL A 377 14.86 -11.33 -7.03
N ASN A 378 15.23 -12.59 -7.32
CA ASN A 378 14.61 -13.41 -8.37
C ASN A 378 13.26 -13.99 -7.93
N GLY A 379 12.29 -13.12 -7.69
CA GLY A 379 10.92 -13.49 -7.32
C GLY A 379 10.20 -12.34 -6.62
N ILE A 380 8.88 -12.38 -6.63
CA ILE A 380 8.04 -11.41 -5.95
C ILE A 380 7.97 -11.77 -4.47
N CYS A 381 8.49 -10.89 -3.61
CA CYS A 381 8.51 -11.10 -2.17
C CYS A 381 7.86 -9.90 -1.46
N VAL A 382 6.73 -10.15 -0.79
CA VAL A 382 6.01 -9.16 0.01
C VAL A 382 6.29 -9.40 1.49
N ILE A 383 6.80 -8.37 2.16
CA ILE A 383 7.11 -8.37 3.59
C ILE A 383 6.00 -7.63 4.33
N GLY A 384 5.26 -8.35 5.18
CA GLY A 384 4.28 -7.77 6.09
C GLY A 384 4.91 -7.22 7.37
N HIS A 385 4.14 -6.47 8.13
CA HIS A 385 4.52 -6.06 9.48
C HIS A 385 4.27 -7.20 10.48
N GLY A 386 5.12 -7.37 11.51
CA GLY A 386 4.95 -8.43 12.51
C GLY A 386 3.57 -8.44 13.18
N SER A 387 2.96 -7.28 13.41
CA SER A 387 1.61 -7.13 13.96
C SER A 387 0.48 -7.22 12.92
N SER A 388 0.74 -7.74 11.70
CA SER A 388 -0.25 -7.88 10.63
C SER A 388 -1.48 -8.65 11.10
N LYS A 389 -2.66 -8.13 10.72
CA LYS A 389 -3.97 -8.76 10.93
C LYS A 389 -4.56 -9.19 9.59
N ALA A 390 -5.65 -9.93 9.63
CA ALA A 390 -6.30 -10.50 8.43
C ALA A 390 -6.45 -9.49 7.28
N LEU A 391 -6.89 -8.25 7.54
CA LEU A 391 -7.01 -7.23 6.49
C LEU A 391 -5.67 -6.85 5.85
N SER A 392 -4.60 -6.74 6.65
CA SER A 392 -3.25 -6.46 6.14
C SER A 392 -2.76 -7.60 5.25
N VAL A 393 -3.06 -8.84 5.61
CA VAL A 393 -2.73 -10.04 4.81
C VAL A 393 -3.45 -10.00 3.46
N VAL A 394 -4.77 -9.70 3.45
CA VAL A 394 -5.53 -9.55 2.19
C VAL A 394 -4.91 -8.50 1.28
N ASN A 395 -4.52 -7.35 1.83
CA ASN A 395 -3.92 -6.27 1.05
C ASN A 395 -2.52 -6.65 0.54
N ALA A 396 -1.72 -7.36 1.35
CA ALA A 396 -0.41 -7.88 0.94
C ALA A 396 -0.53 -8.92 -0.19
N LEU A 397 -1.51 -9.81 -0.11
CA LEU A 397 -1.77 -10.79 -1.16
C LEU A 397 -2.30 -10.15 -2.44
N ARG A 398 -3.07 -9.05 -2.33
CA ARG A 398 -3.45 -8.23 -3.48
C ARG A 398 -2.24 -7.59 -4.14
N LEU A 399 -1.29 -7.06 -3.34
CA LEU A 399 -0.05 -6.51 -3.85
C LEU A 399 0.80 -7.57 -4.56
N ALA A 400 0.92 -8.76 -3.95
CA ALA A 400 1.62 -9.90 -4.55
C ALA A 400 0.99 -10.34 -5.88
N HIS A 401 -0.34 -10.44 -5.91
CA HIS A 401 -1.10 -10.75 -7.13
C HIS A 401 -0.88 -9.70 -8.22
N SER A 402 -1.04 -8.41 -7.88
CA SER A 402 -0.83 -7.33 -8.84
C SER A 402 0.58 -7.34 -9.45
N ALA A 403 1.61 -7.49 -8.62
CA ALA A 403 2.98 -7.57 -9.10
C ALA A 403 3.21 -8.79 -10.03
N ALA A 404 2.57 -9.93 -9.75
CA ALA A 404 2.65 -11.13 -10.58
C ALA A 404 1.91 -10.97 -11.91
N SER A 405 0.71 -10.39 -11.90
CA SER A 405 -0.14 -10.23 -13.10
C SER A 405 0.42 -9.24 -14.11
N HIS A 406 1.19 -8.23 -13.66
CA HIS A 406 1.77 -7.22 -14.55
C HIS A 406 3.18 -7.54 -15.07
N GLY A 407 3.67 -8.76 -14.84
CA GLY A 407 4.95 -9.19 -15.42
C GLY A 407 6.18 -8.43 -14.89
N VAL A 408 6.10 -7.84 -13.71
CA VAL A 408 7.19 -7.03 -13.10
C VAL A 408 8.54 -7.74 -13.13
N MET A 409 8.56 -9.09 -13.01
CA MET A 409 9.79 -9.87 -13.03
C MET A 409 10.46 -9.87 -14.39
N ASP A 410 9.71 -9.79 -15.49
CA ASP A 410 10.27 -9.78 -16.85
C ASP A 410 11.00 -8.45 -17.11
N ASP A 411 10.37 -7.33 -16.73
CA ASP A 411 10.95 -5.99 -16.87
C ASP A 411 12.14 -5.78 -15.89
N LEU A 412 12.06 -6.31 -14.68
CA LEU A 412 13.19 -6.30 -13.76
C LEU A 412 14.38 -7.14 -14.29
N ALA A 413 14.13 -8.24 -14.96
CA ALA A 413 15.17 -9.03 -15.61
C ALA A 413 15.85 -8.28 -16.78
N GLU A 414 15.16 -7.37 -17.44
CA GLU A 414 15.73 -6.53 -18.49
C GLU A 414 16.78 -5.54 -17.99
N LEU A 415 16.71 -5.11 -16.72
CA LEU A 415 17.75 -4.28 -16.09
C LEU A 415 19.15 -4.92 -16.13
N SER A 416 19.20 -6.25 -16.20
CA SER A 416 20.46 -7.01 -16.26
C SER A 416 21.13 -7.00 -17.65
N LYS A 417 20.39 -6.59 -18.69
CA LYS A 417 20.95 -6.50 -20.05
C LYS A 417 21.77 -5.20 -20.16
N PRO A 418 23.00 -5.26 -20.74
CA PRO A 418 23.75 -4.05 -21.00
C PRO A 418 22.91 -3.12 -21.90
N ALA A 419 22.95 -1.82 -21.60
CA ALA A 419 22.28 -0.83 -22.44
C ALA A 419 22.69 -1.04 -23.91
N PRO A 420 21.76 -0.96 -24.89
CA PRO A 420 22.13 -1.04 -26.30
C PRO A 420 23.18 0.03 -26.55
N LEU A 421 24.34 -0.38 -27.10
CA LEU A 421 25.33 0.57 -27.61
C LEU A 421 24.62 1.38 -28.70
N GLU A 422 24.39 2.66 -28.44
CA GLU A 422 23.93 3.57 -29.48
C GLU A 422 24.96 3.54 -30.60
N SER A 423 24.53 3.04 -31.76
CA SER A 423 25.31 2.92 -32.96
C SER A 423 25.35 4.23 -33.74
#